data_a6e3990170e8fd6d59e0319ab3ab3f40
#
_entry.id   a6e3990170e8fd6d59e0319ab3ab3f40
#
_cell.length_a   1.000
_cell.length_b   1.000
_cell.length_c   1.000
_cell.angle_alpha   90.00
_cell.angle_beta   90.00
_cell.angle_gamma   90.00
#
_symmetry.space_group_name_H-M   'P 1'
#
loop_
_entity.id
_entity.type
_entity.pdbx_description
1 polymer ?
#
loop_
_entity_poly.entity_id
_entity_poly.type
_entity_poly.pdbx_seq_one_letter_code
_entity_poly.pdbx_strand_id
1 'polypeptide(L)'
;MTQNFQPPAPDSFTEAPAPAPAPTGNIGLGIAAAVVAALVTAAAYGAIIGASGYQIGYAAVAVGAVIGLAAGKLGGSNPVLPVLSGLLSLAAVFGGQLFGIAWLAAEQLGVKTTDILGEGVSPLVDAWKEVSSPMTFLFLAIGAYAAFQSARKVGAN
;
A
#
# COMPACT_ATOMS: atom_id res chain seq x y z
N MET A 1 66.56 36.91 3.52
CA MET A 1 65.09 36.67 3.41
C MET A 1 64.82 35.23 3.78
N THR A 2 64.44 34.97 5.03
CA THR A 2 64.14 33.66 5.55
C THR A 2 62.64 33.48 5.42
N GLN A 3 62.20 32.66 4.46
CA GLN A 3 60.77 32.24 4.35
C GLN A 3 60.50 31.30 5.53
N ASN A 4 59.61 31.77 6.39
CA ASN A 4 59.13 30.97 7.50
C ASN A 4 58.07 29.98 6.97
N PHE A 5 58.46 28.74 6.68
CA PHE A 5 57.54 27.67 6.36
C PHE A 5 56.84 27.17 7.65
N GLN A 6 55.72 27.78 7.98
CA GLN A 6 54.89 27.31 9.05
C GLN A 6 54.02 26.18 8.50
N PRO A 7 54.11 24.94 9.03
CA PRO A 7 53.21 23.87 8.60
C PRO A 7 51.75 24.26 8.90
N PRO A 8 50.80 23.91 8.05
CA PRO A 8 49.39 24.17 8.34
C PRO A 8 48.99 23.50 9.65
N ALA A 9 48.18 24.22 10.43
CA ALA A 9 47.66 23.72 11.70
C ALA A 9 46.90 22.38 11.54
N PRO A 10 47.03 21.48 12.54
CA PRO A 10 46.39 20.14 12.47
C PRO A 10 44.84 20.14 12.36
N ASP A 11 44.23 21.31 12.57
CA ASP A 11 42.77 21.45 12.65
C ASP A 11 42.07 21.68 11.31
N SER A 12 42.79 21.59 10.17
CA SER A 12 42.18 21.75 8.83
C SER A 12 41.70 20.47 8.18
N PHE A 13 41.65 19.37 8.89
CA PHE A 13 40.93 18.20 8.42
C PHE A 13 39.43 18.43 8.64
N THR A 14 38.73 18.81 7.58
CA THR A 14 37.27 18.84 7.57
C THR A 14 36.80 17.46 8.01
N GLU A 15 36.29 17.37 9.23
CA GLU A 15 35.70 16.16 9.77
C GLU A 15 34.62 15.71 8.77
N ALA A 16 34.79 14.52 8.19
CA ALA A 16 33.82 13.99 7.27
C ALA A 16 32.45 14.01 7.96
N PRO A 17 31.36 14.46 7.29
CA PRO A 17 30.02 14.47 7.90
C PRO A 17 29.75 13.12 8.53
N ALA A 18 29.34 13.11 9.79
CA ALA A 18 28.96 11.88 10.48
C ALA A 18 27.95 11.10 9.62
N PRO A 19 28.11 9.77 9.46
CA PRO A 19 27.17 8.99 8.71
C PRO A 19 25.76 9.27 9.23
N ALA A 20 24.82 9.56 8.31
CA ALA A 20 23.43 9.76 8.68
C ALA A 20 22.95 8.55 9.51
N PRO A 21 22.21 8.77 10.61
CA PRO A 21 21.69 7.67 11.42
C PRO A 21 21.00 6.64 10.53
N ALA A 22 21.35 5.38 10.70
CA ALA A 22 20.69 4.30 9.97
C ALA A 22 19.16 4.36 10.24
N PRO A 23 18.31 4.21 9.21
CA PRO A 23 16.88 4.31 9.39
C PRO A 23 16.39 3.29 10.42
N THR A 24 15.76 3.77 11.47
CA THR A 24 15.37 3.00 12.66
C THR A 24 14.05 2.23 12.50
N GLY A 25 13.67 1.88 11.27
CA GLY A 25 12.44 1.15 11.01
C GLY A 25 12.59 -0.37 11.18
N ASN A 26 11.57 -1.02 11.71
CA ASN A 26 11.48 -2.48 11.76
C ASN A 26 10.72 -3.00 10.55
N ILE A 27 11.42 -3.60 9.57
CA ILE A 27 10.81 -4.12 8.34
C ILE A 27 9.68 -5.12 8.62
N GLY A 28 9.85 -6.00 9.62
CA GLY A 28 8.82 -6.97 9.98
C GLY A 28 7.54 -6.31 10.47
N LEU A 29 7.68 -5.26 11.28
CA LEU A 29 6.55 -4.47 11.76
C LEU A 29 5.88 -3.68 10.62
N GLY A 30 6.68 -3.15 9.68
CA GLY A 30 6.18 -2.48 8.48
C GLY A 30 5.37 -3.42 7.58
N ILE A 31 5.84 -4.66 7.38
CA ILE A 31 5.12 -5.68 6.62
C ILE A 31 3.82 -6.06 7.33
N ALA A 32 3.87 -6.34 8.63
CA ALA A 32 2.68 -6.70 9.41
C ALA A 32 1.62 -5.60 9.37
N ALA A 33 2.03 -4.35 9.54
CA ALA A 33 1.15 -3.20 9.44
C ALA A 33 0.53 -3.03 8.05
N ALA A 34 1.31 -3.23 7.00
CA ALA A 34 0.83 -3.18 5.62
C ALA A 34 -0.22 -4.27 5.35
N VAL A 35 0.00 -5.49 5.82
CA VAL A 35 -0.94 -6.61 5.68
C VAL A 35 -2.24 -6.33 6.44
N VAL A 36 -2.15 -5.89 7.69
CA VAL A 36 -3.34 -5.52 8.49
C VAL A 36 -4.11 -4.38 7.81
N ALA A 37 -3.41 -3.34 7.36
CA ALA A 37 -4.02 -2.23 6.63
C ALA A 37 -4.70 -2.70 5.33
N ALA A 38 -4.07 -3.63 4.59
CA ALA A 38 -4.63 -4.20 3.37
C ALA A 38 -5.93 -4.97 3.65
N LEU A 39 -5.96 -5.81 4.68
CA LEU A 39 -7.16 -6.56 5.06
C LEU A 39 -8.31 -5.65 5.52
N VAL A 40 -8.00 -4.67 6.37
CA VAL A 40 -9.01 -3.72 6.88
C VAL A 40 -9.57 -2.86 5.74
N THR A 41 -8.70 -2.34 4.87
CA THR A 41 -9.15 -1.49 3.75
C THR A 41 -9.87 -2.29 2.68
N ALA A 42 -9.49 -3.55 2.41
CA ALA A 42 -10.23 -4.44 1.51
C ALA A 42 -11.64 -4.70 2.02
N ALA A 43 -11.79 -5.04 3.31
CA ALA A 43 -13.09 -5.26 3.92
C ALA A 43 -13.96 -3.99 3.90
N ALA A 44 -13.39 -2.83 4.26
CA ALA A 44 -14.10 -1.56 4.23
C ALA A 44 -14.53 -1.18 2.80
N TYR A 45 -13.65 -1.33 1.83
CA TYR A 45 -13.95 -1.03 0.43
C TYR A 45 -15.03 -1.95 -0.13
N GLY A 46 -14.95 -3.25 0.13
CA GLY A 46 -15.97 -4.20 -0.28
C GLY A 46 -17.32 -3.95 0.40
N ALA A 47 -17.32 -3.56 1.68
CA ALA A 47 -18.54 -3.17 2.39
C ALA A 47 -19.19 -1.90 1.79
N ILE A 48 -18.38 -0.92 1.37
CA ILE A 48 -18.88 0.27 0.66
C ILE A 48 -19.53 -0.12 -0.67
N ILE A 49 -18.92 -1.02 -1.45
CA ILE A 49 -19.51 -1.52 -2.70
C ILE A 49 -20.81 -2.27 -2.41
N GLY A 50 -20.80 -3.20 -1.45
CA GLY A 50 -21.97 -3.99 -1.08
C GLY A 50 -23.15 -3.11 -0.63
N ALA A 51 -22.90 -2.14 0.24
CA ALA A 51 -23.93 -1.27 0.78
C ALA A 51 -24.43 -0.20 -0.22
N SER A 52 -23.58 0.29 -1.13
CA SER A 52 -23.93 1.36 -2.07
C SER A 52 -24.35 0.86 -3.45
N GLY A 53 -23.96 -0.35 -3.82
CA GLY A 53 -24.10 -0.89 -5.17
C GLY A 53 -23.16 -0.25 -6.20
N TYR A 54 -22.27 0.64 -5.78
CA TYR A 54 -21.38 1.39 -6.67
C TYR A 54 -19.91 1.06 -6.44
N GLN A 55 -19.19 0.82 -7.53
CA GLN A 55 -17.75 0.67 -7.53
C GLN A 55 -17.08 2.04 -7.66
N ILE A 56 -16.53 2.54 -6.55
CA ILE A 56 -15.89 3.86 -6.50
C ILE A 56 -14.41 3.72 -6.84
N GLY A 57 -14.04 3.97 -8.10
CA GLY A 57 -12.66 3.78 -8.59
C GLY A 57 -11.60 4.56 -7.81
N TYR A 58 -11.86 5.83 -7.47
CA TYR A 58 -10.90 6.65 -6.72
C TYR A 58 -10.67 6.17 -5.27
N ALA A 59 -11.56 5.35 -4.70
CA ALA A 59 -11.33 4.74 -3.39
C ALA A 59 -10.10 3.82 -3.38
N ALA A 60 -9.72 3.26 -4.54
CA ALA A 60 -8.49 2.49 -4.68
C ALA A 60 -7.24 3.31 -4.31
N VAL A 61 -7.25 4.61 -4.59
CA VAL A 61 -6.14 5.52 -4.22
C VAL A 61 -6.04 5.67 -2.71
N ALA A 62 -7.19 5.81 -2.02
CA ALA A 62 -7.24 5.90 -0.56
C ALA A 62 -6.76 4.59 0.09
N VAL A 63 -7.21 3.43 -0.41
CA VAL A 63 -6.75 2.11 0.02
C VAL A 63 -5.23 2.01 -0.10
N GLY A 64 -4.68 2.36 -1.27
CA GLY A 64 -3.24 2.35 -1.50
C GLY A 64 -2.48 3.28 -0.56
N ALA A 65 -2.95 4.51 -0.40
CA ALA A 65 -2.32 5.47 0.50
C ALA A 65 -2.26 4.97 1.95
N VAL A 66 -3.35 4.41 2.48
CA VAL A 66 -3.40 3.87 3.85
C VAL A 66 -2.41 2.72 4.04
N ILE A 67 -2.33 1.77 3.08
CA ILE A 67 -1.39 0.65 3.13
C ILE A 67 0.05 1.16 3.10
N GLY A 68 0.36 2.09 2.20
CA GLY A 68 1.69 2.67 2.09
C GLY A 68 2.11 3.46 3.32
N LEU A 69 1.19 4.24 3.90
CA LEU A 69 1.44 4.98 5.15
C LEU A 69 1.73 4.03 6.31
N ALA A 70 0.97 2.95 6.46
CA ALA A 70 1.17 1.96 7.51
C ALA A 70 2.55 1.28 7.37
N ALA A 71 2.89 0.85 6.16
CA ALA A 71 4.18 0.23 5.86
C ALA A 71 5.35 1.17 6.16
N GLY A 72 5.31 2.40 5.64
CA GLY A 72 6.41 3.35 5.76
C GLY A 72 6.62 3.84 7.19
N LYS A 73 5.53 4.13 7.92
CA LYS A 73 5.63 4.61 9.32
C LYS A 73 6.29 3.61 10.27
N LEU A 74 5.99 2.33 10.10
CA LEU A 74 6.46 1.29 11.03
C LEU A 74 7.69 0.55 10.51
N GLY A 75 7.87 0.52 9.19
CA GLY A 75 8.97 -0.20 8.56
C GLY A 75 10.17 0.64 8.18
N GLY A 76 10.06 1.98 8.19
CA GLY A 76 11.14 2.89 7.84
C GLY A 76 11.48 2.90 6.35
N SER A 77 12.69 3.33 6.00
CA SER A 77 13.13 3.58 4.62
C SER A 77 13.61 2.34 3.85
N ASN A 78 13.15 1.15 4.21
CA ASN A 78 13.54 -0.07 3.51
C ASN A 78 12.93 -0.10 2.09
N PRO A 79 13.73 -0.32 1.02
CA PRO A 79 13.25 -0.26 -0.37
C PRO A 79 12.25 -1.37 -0.75
N VAL A 80 12.14 -2.43 0.04
CA VAL A 80 11.18 -3.52 -0.17
C VAL A 80 9.76 -3.08 0.16
N LEU A 81 9.59 -2.22 1.18
CA LEU A 81 8.27 -1.81 1.66
C LEU A 81 7.40 -1.09 0.63
N PRO A 82 7.92 -0.13 -0.17
CA PRO A 82 7.13 0.50 -1.23
C PRO A 82 6.61 -0.50 -2.27
N VAL A 83 7.45 -1.44 -2.69
CA VAL A 83 7.08 -2.47 -3.67
C VAL A 83 5.99 -3.38 -3.09
N LEU A 84 6.22 -3.87 -1.87
CA LEU A 84 5.26 -4.72 -1.17
C LEU A 84 3.93 -4.00 -0.94
N SER A 85 3.96 -2.72 -0.57
CA SER A 85 2.75 -1.90 -0.39
C SER A 85 1.96 -1.76 -1.69
N GLY A 86 2.63 -1.57 -2.82
CA GLY A 86 1.99 -1.56 -4.13
C GLY A 86 1.28 -2.88 -4.46
N LEU A 87 1.95 -4.01 -4.24
CA LEU A 87 1.36 -5.34 -4.46
C LEU A 87 0.19 -5.62 -3.51
N LEU A 88 0.33 -5.28 -2.24
CA LEU A 88 -0.75 -5.42 -1.25
C LEU A 88 -1.94 -4.53 -1.58
N SER A 89 -1.70 -3.33 -2.13
CA SER A 89 -2.78 -2.44 -2.58
C SER A 89 -3.57 -3.06 -3.73
N LEU A 90 -2.90 -3.66 -4.71
CA LEU A 90 -3.57 -4.38 -5.80
C LEU A 90 -4.44 -5.52 -5.25
N ALA A 91 -3.88 -6.34 -4.36
CA ALA A 91 -4.59 -7.44 -3.74
C ALA A 91 -5.78 -6.95 -2.88
N ALA A 92 -5.61 -5.87 -2.12
CA ALA A 92 -6.65 -5.31 -1.26
C ALA A 92 -7.82 -4.72 -2.06
N VAL A 93 -7.52 -3.95 -3.11
CA VAL A 93 -8.57 -3.38 -3.98
C VAL A 93 -9.30 -4.47 -4.73
N PHE A 94 -8.59 -5.42 -5.33
CA PHE A 94 -9.19 -6.55 -6.03
C PHE A 94 -10.03 -7.42 -5.08
N GLY A 95 -9.48 -7.81 -3.92
CA GLY A 95 -10.20 -8.58 -2.90
C GLY A 95 -11.43 -7.84 -2.37
N GLY A 96 -11.34 -6.52 -2.16
CA GLY A 96 -12.48 -5.69 -1.78
C GLY A 96 -13.59 -5.66 -2.84
N GLN A 97 -13.21 -5.59 -4.12
CA GLN A 97 -14.18 -5.68 -5.23
C GLN A 97 -14.88 -7.03 -5.27
N LEU A 98 -14.14 -8.13 -5.12
CA LEU A 98 -14.74 -9.48 -5.07
C LEU A 98 -15.68 -9.63 -3.87
N PHE A 99 -15.28 -9.11 -2.71
CA PHE A 99 -16.14 -9.12 -1.52
C PHE A 99 -17.41 -8.29 -1.73
N GLY A 100 -17.31 -7.12 -2.36
CA GLY A 100 -18.48 -6.30 -2.71
C GLY A 100 -19.43 -7.01 -3.69
N ILE A 101 -18.89 -7.69 -4.70
CA ILE A 101 -19.70 -8.50 -5.64
C ILE A 101 -20.39 -9.64 -4.90
N ALA A 102 -19.69 -10.35 -4.01
CA ALA A 102 -20.28 -11.42 -3.21
C ALA A 102 -21.42 -10.91 -2.32
N TRP A 103 -21.26 -9.73 -1.74
CA TRP A 103 -22.32 -9.09 -0.94
C TRP A 103 -23.56 -8.78 -1.78
N LEU A 104 -23.39 -8.11 -2.92
CA LEU A 104 -24.50 -7.77 -3.82
C LEU A 104 -25.22 -9.03 -4.35
N ALA A 105 -24.46 -10.06 -4.72
CA ALA A 105 -25.03 -11.33 -5.15
C ALA A 105 -25.86 -12.00 -4.04
N ALA A 106 -25.34 -11.98 -2.82
CA ALA A 106 -26.03 -12.54 -1.65
C ALA A 106 -27.35 -11.83 -1.37
N GLU A 107 -27.39 -10.50 -1.47
CA GLU A 107 -28.62 -9.72 -1.32
C GLU A 107 -29.66 -10.05 -2.42
N GLN A 108 -29.21 -10.18 -3.66
CA GLN A 108 -30.10 -10.52 -4.78
C GLN A 108 -30.70 -11.94 -4.67
N LEU A 109 -29.93 -12.88 -4.15
CA LEU A 109 -30.32 -14.28 -4.00
C LEU A 109 -31.03 -14.56 -2.67
N GLY A 110 -31.02 -13.61 -1.72
CA GLY A 110 -31.59 -13.78 -0.38
C GLY A 110 -30.83 -14.79 0.49
N VAL A 111 -29.52 -14.93 0.25
CA VAL A 111 -28.60 -15.81 0.99
C VAL A 111 -27.55 -14.99 1.77
N LYS A 112 -26.74 -15.67 2.57
CA LYS A 112 -25.65 -14.97 3.28
C LYS A 112 -24.44 -14.76 2.36
N THR A 113 -23.72 -13.65 2.54
CA THR A 113 -22.47 -13.38 1.82
C THR A 113 -21.44 -14.51 2.01
N THR A 114 -21.43 -15.14 3.21
CA THR A 114 -20.57 -16.29 3.51
C THR A 114 -20.85 -17.51 2.64
N ASP A 115 -22.10 -17.69 2.22
CA ASP A 115 -22.49 -18.83 1.38
C ASP A 115 -21.94 -18.62 -0.04
N ILE A 116 -22.04 -17.41 -0.57
CA ILE A 116 -21.45 -17.02 -1.86
C ILE A 116 -19.92 -17.17 -1.84
N LEU A 117 -19.28 -16.70 -0.76
CA LEU A 117 -17.81 -16.84 -0.61
C LEU A 117 -17.39 -18.32 -0.48
N GLY A 118 -18.26 -19.17 0.08
CA GLY A 118 -18.04 -20.60 0.21
C GLY A 118 -18.05 -21.37 -1.11
N GLU A 119 -18.67 -20.84 -2.16
CA GLU A 119 -18.66 -21.43 -3.50
C GLU A 119 -17.31 -21.27 -4.21
N GLY A 120 -16.40 -20.46 -3.64
CA GLY A 120 -15.07 -20.25 -4.15
C GLY A 120 -14.89 -18.94 -4.90
N VAL A 121 -13.64 -18.69 -5.29
CA VAL A 121 -13.23 -17.41 -5.90
C VAL A 121 -13.57 -17.36 -7.41
N SER A 122 -13.61 -18.50 -8.10
CA SER A 122 -13.76 -18.53 -9.55
C SER A 122 -15.03 -17.84 -10.05
N PRO A 123 -16.24 -18.11 -9.50
CA PRO A 123 -17.45 -17.41 -9.94
C PRO A 123 -17.38 -15.90 -9.72
N LEU A 124 -16.75 -15.47 -8.63
CA LEU A 124 -16.58 -14.06 -8.31
C LEU A 124 -15.62 -13.36 -9.27
N VAL A 125 -14.55 -14.03 -9.68
CA VAL A 125 -13.59 -13.51 -10.67
C VAL A 125 -14.26 -13.40 -12.04
N ASP A 126 -15.09 -14.36 -12.43
CA ASP A 126 -15.81 -14.31 -13.71
C ASP A 126 -16.84 -13.17 -13.70
N ALA A 127 -17.61 -13.00 -12.65
CA ALA A 127 -18.50 -11.86 -12.48
C ALA A 127 -17.72 -10.52 -12.47
N TRP A 128 -16.56 -10.50 -11.83
CA TRP A 128 -15.69 -9.30 -11.83
C TRP A 128 -15.21 -8.93 -13.23
N LYS A 129 -14.83 -9.91 -14.06
CA LYS A 129 -14.42 -9.66 -15.45
C LYS A 129 -15.52 -9.02 -16.28
N GLU A 130 -16.78 -9.43 -16.08
CA GLU A 130 -17.92 -8.89 -16.80
C GLU A 130 -18.19 -7.42 -16.47
N VAL A 131 -17.99 -7.03 -15.21
CA VAL A 131 -18.21 -5.64 -14.77
C VAL A 131 -16.96 -4.76 -14.86
N SER A 132 -15.80 -5.34 -15.13
CA SER A 132 -14.54 -4.62 -15.22
C SER A 132 -14.45 -3.82 -16.52
N SER A 133 -13.94 -2.59 -16.40
CA SER A 133 -13.67 -1.69 -17.51
C SER A 133 -12.18 -1.34 -17.55
N PRO A 134 -11.67 -0.80 -18.67
CA PRO A 134 -10.30 -0.27 -18.72
C PRO A 134 -9.98 0.73 -17.62
N MET A 135 -11.00 1.48 -17.16
CA MET A 135 -10.88 2.42 -16.06
C MET A 135 -10.61 1.71 -14.72
N THR A 136 -11.15 0.51 -14.51
CA THR A 136 -10.87 -0.30 -13.31
C THR A 136 -9.38 -0.60 -13.19
N PHE A 137 -8.74 -1.01 -14.29
CA PHE A 137 -7.30 -1.28 -14.31
C PHE A 137 -6.47 -0.02 -14.09
N LEU A 138 -6.91 1.11 -14.63
CA LEU A 138 -6.27 2.40 -14.41
C LEU A 138 -6.28 2.77 -12.92
N PHE A 139 -7.43 2.66 -12.25
CA PHE A 139 -7.53 2.94 -10.82
C PHE A 139 -6.75 1.95 -9.95
N LEU A 140 -6.68 0.69 -10.33
CA LEU A 140 -5.80 -0.29 -9.69
C LEU A 140 -4.32 0.15 -9.76
N ALA A 141 -3.86 0.56 -10.93
CA ALA A 141 -2.49 1.05 -11.12
C ALA A 141 -2.20 2.32 -10.31
N ILE A 142 -3.14 3.29 -10.30
CA ILE A 142 -3.02 4.53 -9.51
C ILE A 142 -3.01 4.21 -8.01
N GLY A 143 -3.84 3.28 -7.54
CA GLY A 143 -3.86 2.82 -6.15
C GLY A 143 -2.53 2.19 -5.73
N ALA A 144 -1.98 1.31 -6.56
CA ALA A 144 -0.67 0.71 -6.32
C ALA A 144 0.46 1.76 -6.30
N TYR A 145 0.41 2.73 -7.21
CA TYR A 145 1.36 3.84 -7.24
C TYR A 145 1.23 4.73 -5.99
N ALA A 146 0.01 5.01 -5.53
CA ALA A 146 -0.22 5.77 -4.30
C ALA A 146 0.35 5.04 -3.08
N ALA A 147 0.19 3.71 -2.99
CA ALA A 147 0.77 2.88 -1.95
C ALA A 147 2.30 2.96 -1.98
N PHE A 148 2.90 2.78 -3.15
CA PHE A 148 4.35 2.85 -3.35
C PHE A 148 4.90 4.22 -2.93
N GLN A 149 4.30 5.31 -3.39
CA GLN A 149 4.75 6.66 -3.08
C GLN A 149 4.58 7.02 -1.61
N SER A 150 3.46 6.62 -1.00
CA SER A 150 3.19 6.87 0.42
C SER A 150 4.21 6.16 1.31
N ALA A 151 4.51 4.89 1.02
CA ALA A 151 5.51 4.13 1.75
C ALA A 151 6.91 4.75 1.62
N ARG A 152 7.31 5.18 0.42
CA ARG A 152 8.61 5.85 0.20
C ARG A 152 8.73 7.16 0.95
N LYS A 153 7.72 8.03 0.84
CA LYS A 153 7.76 9.37 1.44
C LYS A 153 7.80 9.31 2.95
N VAL A 154 7.00 8.43 3.54
CA VAL A 154 6.89 8.33 5.00
C VAL A 154 8.04 7.54 5.60
N GLY A 155 8.53 6.51 4.91
CA GLY A 155 9.70 5.76 5.36
C GLY A 155 11.01 6.53 5.30
N ALA A 156 11.08 7.61 4.51
CA ALA A 156 12.27 8.45 4.38
C ALA A 156 12.37 9.57 5.45
N ASN A 157 11.29 9.82 6.18
CA ASN A 157 11.25 10.83 7.26
C ASN A 157 11.44 10.17 8.62
#